data_10efb06435efd9d385b2c662abb03f6e
#
_entry.id   10efb06435efd9d385b2c662abb03f6e
#
_cell.length_a   1.000
_cell.length_b   1.000
_cell.length_c   1.000
_cell.angle_alpha   90.00
_cell.angle_beta   90.00
_cell.angle_gamma   90.00
#
_symmetry.space_group_name_H-M   'P 1'
#
loop_
_entity.id
_entity.type
_entity.pdbx_description
1 polymer ?
#
loop_
_entity_poly.entity_id
_entity_poly.type
_entity_poly.pdbx_seq_one_letter_code
_entity_poly.pdbx_strand_id
1 'polypeptide(L)'
;MEAEHITQSEARAAVERLYAAFAQKDVNLLRQAVTSDWEYLPEPAGFKAGPDQMIPIFAEMAAALPDMRIEILDMLTQDNRVGVRAEVSGTQSGPLMGIAATSKPVRFAIHSFHEIRDDRVSKTWHLEDWLSMFRQIGEVPRGIGSGA
;
A
#
# COMPACT_ATOMS: atom_id res chain seq x y z
N MET A 1 -7.02 32.94 6.30
CA MET A 1 -5.98 31.89 6.26
C MET A 1 -5.99 31.25 4.89
N GLU A 2 -4.96 31.49 4.14
CA GLU A 2 -4.87 30.91 2.81
C GLU A 2 -4.55 29.40 2.94
N ALA A 3 -5.28 28.57 2.20
CA ALA A 3 -4.96 27.17 2.10
C ALA A 3 -3.58 27.03 1.44
N GLU A 4 -2.72 26.20 2.00
CA GLU A 4 -1.45 25.88 1.37
C GLU A 4 -1.66 25.45 -0.07
N HIS A 5 -0.98 26.13 -0.98
CA HIS A 5 -1.11 25.85 -2.39
C HIS A 5 -0.05 24.83 -2.77
N ILE A 6 -0.48 23.59 -2.94
CA ILE A 6 0.41 22.53 -3.39
C ILE A 6 0.37 22.42 -4.91
N THR A 7 1.53 22.29 -5.54
CA THR A 7 1.60 22.06 -6.98
C THR A 7 1.37 20.58 -7.29
N GLN A 8 0.99 20.29 -8.53
CA GLN A 8 0.86 18.90 -9.00
C GLN A 8 2.16 18.12 -8.84
N SER A 9 3.29 18.75 -9.15
CA SER A 9 4.62 18.17 -8.99
C SER A 9 4.93 17.77 -7.55
N GLU A 10 4.61 18.65 -6.62
CA GLU A 10 4.83 18.41 -5.18
C GLU A 10 3.94 17.25 -4.68
N ALA A 11 2.68 17.24 -5.11
CA ALA A 11 1.73 16.18 -4.74
C ALA A 11 2.19 14.82 -5.29
N ARG A 12 2.61 14.77 -6.55
CA ARG A 12 3.15 13.56 -7.17
C ARG A 12 4.40 13.07 -6.44
N ALA A 13 5.33 13.96 -6.14
CA ALA A 13 6.57 13.60 -5.45
C ALA A 13 6.30 13.01 -4.06
N ALA A 14 5.35 13.59 -3.31
CA ALA A 14 4.96 13.07 -2.00
C ALA A 14 4.44 11.63 -2.10
N VAL A 15 3.59 11.35 -3.08
CA VAL A 15 3.04 10.01 -3.30
C VAL A 15 4.12 9.04 -3.78
N GLU A 16 5.02 9.47 -4.65
CA GLU A 16 6.13 8.62 -5.12
C GLU A 16 7.01 8.17 -3.96
N ARG A 17 7.27 9.06 -2.99
CA ARG A 17 8.02 8.70 -1.77
C ARG A 17 7.28 7.63 -0.95
N LEU A 18 5.97 7.74 -0.86
CA LEU A 18 5.15 6.73 -0.17
C LEU A 18 5.29 5.35 -0.83
N TYR A 19 5.13 5.30 -2.14
CA TYR A 19 5.20 4.03 -2.88
C TYR A 19 6.61 3.43 -2.84
N ALA A 20 7.66 4.27 -2.84
CA ALA A 20 9.03 3.79 -2.68
C ALA A 20 9.23 3.14 -1.29
N ALA A 21 8.68 3.74 -0.24
CA ALA A 21 8.74 3.17 1.11
C ALA A 21 8.04 1.81 1.18
N PHE A 22 6.89 1.67 0.55
CA PHE A 22 6.17 0.39 0.47
C PHE A 22 6.93 -0.64 -0.33
N ALA A 23 7.46 -0.28 -1.49
CA ALA A 23 8.22 -1.20 -2.34
C ALA A 23 9.47 -1.73 -1.62
N GLN A 24 10.14 -0.86 -0.88
CA GLN A 24 11.33 -1.23 -0.10
C GLN A 24 10.99 -1.84 1.26
N LYS A 25 9.71 -1.77 1.67
CA LYS A 25 9.25 -2.25 2.96
C LYS A 25 10.07 -1.64 4.11
N ASP A 26 10.32 -0.33 4.00
CA ASP A 26 11.19 0.42 4.90
C ASP A 26 10.38 1.43 5.71
N VAL A 27 10.22 1.16 7.00
CA VAL A 27 9.44 2.03 7.89
C VAL A 27 10.10 3.39 8.10
N ASN A 28 11.42 3.49 7.99
CA ASN A 28 12.11 4.78 8.14
C ASN A 28 11.82 5.69 6.95
N LEU A 29 11.80 5.13 5.74
CA LEU A 29 11.35 5.88 4.55
C LEU A 29 9.87 6.26 4.68
N LEU A 30 9.05 5.36 5.20
CA LEU A 30 7.64 5.65 5.41
C LEU A 30 7.43 6.81 6.38
N ARG A 31 8.17 6.85 7.48
CA ARG A 31 8.12 7.96 8.44
C ARG A 31 8.45 9.31 7.82
N GLN A 32 9.26 9.32 6.77
CA GLN A 32 9.59 10.54 6.03
C GLN A 32 8.52 10.89 4.99
N ALA A 33 7.79 9.91 4.49
CA ALA A 33 6.81 10.07 3.42
C ALA A 33 5.42 10.46 3.92
N VAL A 34 5.08 10.13 5.16
CA VAL A 34 3.75 10.35 5.73
C VAL A 34 3.81 11.21 6.97
N THR A 35 2.67 11.81 7.33
CA THR A 35 2.55 12.55 8.59
C THR A 35 2.55 11.60 9.77
N SER A 36 2.89 12.10 10.96
CA SER A 36 2.93 11.28 12.18
C SER A 36 1.56 10.72 12.56
N ASP A 37 0.48 11.36 12.10
CA ASP A 37 -0.90 10.95 12.33
C ASP A 37 -1.54 10.31 11.09
N TRP A 38 -0.73 9.87 10.14
CA TRP A 38 -1.20 9.28 8.88
C TRP A 38 -2.24 8.19 9.11
N GLU A 39 -3.36 8.31 8.42
CA GLU A 39 -4.42 7.32 8.43
C GLU A 39 -4.33 6.44 7.19
N TYR A 40 -4.34 5.14 7.40
CA TYR A 40 -4.32 4.14 6.33
C TYR A 40 -5.64 3.37 6.39
N LEU A 41 -6.54 3.69 5.47
CA LEU A 41 -7.94 3.26 5.52
C LEU A 41 -8.27 2.29 4.37
N PRO A 42 -9.08 1.25 4.61
CA PRO A 42 -9.71 0.91 5.88
C PRO A 42 -8.71 0.38 6.89
N GLU A 43 -8.87 0.76 8.15
CA GLU A 43 -8.00 0.28 9.21
C GLU A 43 -8.42 -1.12 9.67
N PRO A 44 -7.48 -2.07 9.75
CA PRO A 44 -7.75 -3.31 10.47
C PRO A 44 -8.01 -3.04 11.95
N ALA A 45 -8.84 -3.86 12.56
CA ALA A 45 -9.13 -3.72 13.99
C ALA A 45 -7.84 -3.77 14.81
N GLY A 46 -7.68 -2.82 15.74
CA GLY A 46 -6.53 -2.74 16.63
C GLY A 46 -5.34 -1.96 16.10
N PHE A 47 -5.38 -1.46 14.87
CA PHE A 47 -4.33 -0.60 14.34
C PHE A 47 -4.56 0.85 14.74
N LYS A 48 -3.45 1.56 14.95
CA LYS A 48 -3.46 2.99 15.29
C LYS A 48 -2.93 3.79 14.11
N ALA A 49 -3.30 5.06 14.03
CA ALA A 49 -2.76 5.98 13.04
C ALA A 49 -1.24 6.09 13.15
N GLY A 50 -0.60 6.47 12.07
CA GLY A 50 0.85 6.68 11.98
C GLY A 50 1.57 5.59 11.21
N PRO A 51 2.81 5.87 10.80
CA PRO A 51 3.58 4.94 9.94
C PRO A 51 3.92 3.61 10.62
N ASP A 52 4.06 3.59 11.93
CA ASP A 52 4.50 2.39 12.66
C ASP A 52 3.47 1.26 12.61
N GLN A 53 2.22 1.54 12.26
CA GLN A 53 1.22 0.50 12.01
C GLN A 53 1.64 -0.47 10.90
N MET A 54 2.54 -0.05 10.02
CA MET A 54 3.00 -0.87 8.90
C MET A 54 4.16 -1.80 9.27
N ILE A 55 4.74 -1.69 10.46
CA ILE A 55 5.87 -2.54 10.86
C ILE A 55 5.55 -4.04 10.70
N PRO A 56 4.46 -4.57 11.28
CA PRO A 56 4.15 -5.99 11.09
C PRO A 56 3.77 -6.33 9.65
N ILE A 57 3.13 -5.42 8.94
CA ILE A 57 2.72 -5.63 7.55
C ILE A 57 3.94 -5.71 6.64
N PHE A 58 4.90 -4.80 6.81
CA PHE A 58 6.15 -4.82 6.04
C PHE A 58 6.96 -6.09 6.33
N ALA A 59 6.98 -6.55 7.58
CA ALA A 59 7.66 -7.80 7.94
C ALA A 59 7.02 -9.00 7.24
N GLU A 60 5.69 -9.08 7.21
CA GLU A 60 4.97 -10.13 6.48
C GLU A 60 5.25 -10.06 4.98
N MET A 61 5.20 -8.87 4.39
CA MET A 61 5.48 -8.70 2.97
C MET A 61 6.92 -9.02 2.60
N ALA A 62 7.87 -8.71 3.47
CA ALA A 62 9.28 -9.04 3.25
C ALA A 62 9.50 -10.55 3.17
N ALA A 63 8.78 -11.32 3.97
CA ALA A 63 8.82 -12.78 3.93
C ALA A 63 8.03 -13.37 2.77
N ALA A 64 6.84 -12.82 2.51
CA ALA A 64 5.91 -13.35 1.51
C ALA A 64 6.33 -13.00 0.08
N LEU A 65 6.73 -11.76 -0.16
CA LEU A 65 7.09 -11.23 -1.48
C LEU A 65 8.43 -10.49 -1.40
N PRO A 66 9.54 -11.22 -1.21
CA PRO A 66 10.85 -10.56 -1.05
C PRO A 66 11.29 -9.79 -2.29
N ASP A 67 10.83 -10.19 -3.46
CA ASP A 67 11.10 -9.54 -4.75
C ASP A 67 10.01 -8.57 -5.18
N MET A 68 9.18 -8.10 -4.24
CA MET A 68 8.03 -7.24 -4.55
C MET A 68 8.44 -5.98 -5.29
N ARG A 69 7.67 -5.68 -6.35
CA ARG A 69 7.77 -4.44 -7.10
C ARG A 69 6.41 -3.76 -7.12
N ILE A 70 6.43 -2.44 -7.11
CA ILE A 70 5.22 -1.63 -7.26
C ILE A 70 5.46 -0.69 -8.42
N GLU A 71 4.62 -0.77 -9.44
CA GLU A 71 4.66 0.12 -10.59
C GLU A 71 3.46 1.05 -10.55
N ILE A 72 3.70 2.34 -10.52
CA ILE A 72 2.64 3.34 -10.66
C ILE A 72 2.32 3.44 -12.14
N LEU A 73 1.09 3.08 -12.50
CA LEU A 73 0.64 3.09 -13.88
C LEU A 73 -0.03 4.40 -14.27
N ASP A 74 -0.67 5.07 -13.31
CA ASP A 74 -1.43 6.27 -13.57
C ASP A 74 -1.58 7.07 -12.29
N MET A 75 -1.57 8.40 -12.41
CA MET A 75 -1.66 9.29 -11.26
C MET A 75 -2.44 10.54 -11.66
N LEU A 76 -3.54 10.78 -10.98
CA LEU A 76 -4.40 11.94 -11.19
C LEU A 76 -4.35 12.82 -9.95
N THR A 77 -4.15 14.13 -10.17
CA THR A 77 -4.06 15.09 -9.09
C THR A 77 -5.17 16.12 -9.16
N GLN A 78 -5.71 16.46 -8.02
CA GLN A 78 -6.65 17.58 -7.87
C GLN A 78 -6.40 18.23 -6.51
N ASP A 79 -5.91 19.45 -6.52
CA ASP A 79 -5.52 20.17 -5.29
C ASP A 79 -4.54 19.34 -4.46
N ASN A 80 -4.87 19.02 -3.21
CA ASN A 80 -4.04 18.19 -2.34
C ASN A 80 -4.40 16.71 -2.39
N ARG A 81 -5.17 16.27 -3.40
CA ARG A 81 -5.58 14.87 -3.55
C ARG A 81 -4.95 14.22 -4.76
N VAL A 82 -4.56 12.96 -4.58
CA VAL A 82 -3.91 12.18 -5.64
C VAL A 82 -4.57 10.82 -5.71
N GLY A 83 -5.11 10.49 -6.90
CA GLY A 83 -5.58 9.14 -7.19
C GLY A 83 -4.49 8.37 -7.92
N VAL A 84 -4.25 7.13 -7.51
CA VAL A 84 -3.18 6.30 -8.06
C VAL A 84 -3.74 4.95 -8.51
N ARG A 85 -3.38 4.57 -9.72
CA ARG A 85 -3.56 3.21 -10.22
C ARG A 85 -2.17 2.59 -10.34
N ALA A 86 -1.94 1.53 -9.58
CA ALA A 86 -0.63 0.88 -9.53
C ALA A 86 -0.79 -0.64 -9.58
N GLU A 87 0.32 -1.33 -9.73
CA GLU A 87 0.36 -2.78 -9.84
C GLU A 87 1.50 -3.31 -8.98
N VAL A 88 1.19 -4.33 -8.19
CA VAL A 88 2.17 -5.07 -7.40
C VAL A 88 2.50 -6.36 -8.11
N SER A 89 3.77 -6.71 -8.17
CA SER A 89 4.24 -7.99 -8.70
C SER A 89 5.31 -8.57 -7.79
N GLY A 90 5.45 -9.88 -7.82
CA GLY A 90 6.45 -10.59 -7.03
C GLY A 90 6.22 -12.09 -7.10
N THR A 91 6.96 -12.83 -6.27
CA THR A 91 6.85 -14.28 -6.14
C THR A 91 6.47 -14.62 -4.71
N GLN A 92 5.42 -15.40 -4.53
CA GLN A 92 5.00 -15.80 -3.18
C GLN A 92 5.96 -16.85 -2.63
N SER A 93 7.02 -16.37 -1.99
CA SER A 93 8.11 -17.18 -1.46
C SER A 93 7.96 -17.52 0.01
N GLY A 94 7.01 -16.90 0.70
CA GLY A 94 6.73 -17.13 2.11
C GLY A 94 5.23 -17.13 2.39
N PRO A 95 4.83 -17.48 3.62
CA PRO A 95 3.42 -17.49 4.00
C PRO A 95 2.78 -16.11 3.83
N LEU A 96 1.54 -16.08 3.33
CA LEU A 96 0.77 -14.86 3.14
C LEU A 96 -0.68 -15.12 3.54
N MET A 97 -1.17 -14.37 4.52
CA MET A 97 -2.55 -14.53 5.03
C MET A 97 -2.92 -15.97 5.37
N GLY A 98 -1.97 -16.72 5.97
CA GLY A 98 -2.17 -18.10 6.36
C GLY A 98 -1.98 -19.10 5.22
N ILE A 99 -1.68 -18.66 4.02
CA ILE A 99 -1.41 -19.56 2.88
C ILE A 99 0.09 -19.84 2.82
N ALA A 100 0.46 -21.11 2.80
CA ALA A 100 1.86 -21.53 2.68
C ALA A 100 2.46 -21.05 1.35
N ALA A 101 3.79 -20.90 1.32
CA ALA A 101 4.50 -20.48 0.11
C ALA A 101 4.20 -21.41 -1.07
N THR A 102 3.81 -20.84 -2.20
CA THR A 102 3.53 -21.58 -3.43
C THR A 102 4.66 -21.45 -4.44
N SER A 103 5.57 -20.49 -4.25
CA SER A 103 6.62 -20.12 -5.21
C SER A 103 6.07 -19.69 -6.58
N LYS A 104 4.81 -19.24 -6.60
CA LYS A 104 4.17 -18.78 -7.83
C LYS A 104 4.31 -17.28 -8.00
N PRO A 105 4.46 -16.80 -9.24
CA PRO A 105 4.43 -15.38 -9.50
C PRO A 105 3.03 -14.80 -9.28
N VAL A 106 2.97 -13.60 -8.75
CA VAL A 106 1.72 -12.88 -8.54
C VAL A 106 1.82 -11.48 -9.14
N ARG A 107 0.66 -10.97 -9.58
CA ARG A 107 0.53 -9.63 -10.12
C ARG A 107 -0.90 -9.17 -9.87
N PHE A 108 -1.06 -8.07 -9.15
CA PHE A 108 -2.40 -7.59 -8.82
C PHE A 108 -2.45 -6.07 -8.75
N ALA A 109 -3.64 -5.54 -9.02
CA ALA A 109 -3.88 -4.10 -9.00
C ALA A 109 -3.99 -3.58 -7.56
N ILE A 110 -3.50 -2.36 -7.36
CA ILE A 110 -3.80 -1.57 -6.18
C ILE A 110 -4.26 -0.20 -6.64
N HIS A 111 -5.42 0.24 -6.15
CA HIS A 111 -5.97 1.55 -6.44
C HIS A 111 -6.14 2.30 -5.13
N SER A 112 -5.60 3.50 -5.06
CA SER A 112 -5.60 4.26 -3.81
C SER A 112 -5.82 5.73 -4.06
N PHE A 113 -6.39 6.39 -3.06
CA PHE A 113 -6.49 7.84 -3.01
C PHE A 113 -5.68 8.35 -1.83
N HIS A 114 -5.02 9.47 -2.02
CA HIS A 114 -4.15 10.06 -1.01
C HIS A 114 -4.48 11.53 -0.80
N GLU A 115 -4.33 11.97 0.43
CA GLU A 115 -4.45 13.38 0.79
C GLU A 115 -3.09 13.86 1.30
N ILE A 116 -2.66 15.03 0.84
CA ILE A 116 -1.34 15.58 1.13
C ILE A 116 -1.48 16.75 2.12
N ARG A 117 -0.63 16.76 3.13
CA ARG A 117 -0.53 17.85 4.11
C ARG A 117 0.94 18.02 4.49
N ASP A 118 1.43 19.26 4.46
CA ASP A 118 2.82 19.57 4.81
C ASP A 118 3.84 18.73 4.02
N ASP A 119 3.60 18.62 2.71
CA ASP A 119 4.46 17.89 1.77
C ASP A 119 4.58 16.39 2.06
N ARG A 120 3.64 15.85 2.83
CA ARG A 120 3.58 14.42 3.19
C ARG A 120 2.17 13.87 3.00
N VAL A 121 2.08 12.58 2.82
CA VAL A 121 0.77 11.93 2.76
C VAL A 121 0.19 11.87 4.17
N SER A 122 -1.00 12.45 4.35
CA SER A 122 -1.68 12.48 5.65
C SER A 122 -2.79 11.44 5.76
N LYS A 123 -3.32 11.00 4.62
CA LYS A 123 -4.40 10.01 4.58
C LYS A 123 -4.31 9.21 3.30
N THR A 124 -4.54 7.91 3.42
CA THR A 124 -4.58 6.99 2.29
C THR A 124 -5.83 6.12 2.39
N TRP A 125 -6.61 6.11 1.33
CA TRP A 125 -7.66 5.10 1.12
C TRP A 125 -7.10 4.09 0.13
N HIS A 126 -7.00 2.82 0.55
CA HIS A 126 -6.36 1.79 -0.27
C HIS A 126 -7.33 0.65 -0.59
N LEU A 127 -7.12 0.07 -1.77
CA LEU A 127 -7.85 -1.11 -2.18
C LEU A 127 -6.92 -1.98 -3.02
N GLU A 128 -6.76 -3.22 -2.63
CA GLU A 128 -5.95 -4.22 -3.33
C GLU A 128 -6.84 -5.31 -3.90
N ASP A 129 -6.52 -5.77 -5.10
CA ASP A 129 -7.22 -6.89 -5.74
C ASP A 129 -6.68 -8.23 -5.24
N TRP A 130 -6.95 -8.52 -3.97
CA TRP A 130 -6.51 -9.77 -3.35
C TRP A 130 -7.10 -11.01 -4.01
N LEU A 131 -8.34 -10.91 -4.52
CA LEU A 131 -8.98 -12.07 -5.17
C LEU A 131 -8.19 -12.53 -6.39
N SER A 132 -7.72 -11.59 -7.22
CA SER A 132 -6.87 -11.94 -8.37
C SER A 132 -5.58 -12.63 -7.92
N MET A 133 -4.97 -12.13 -6.84
CA MET A 133 -3.76 -12.72 -6.28
C MET A 133 -4.02 -14.16 -5.80
N PHE A 134 -5.11 -14.38 -5.05
CA PHE A 134 -5.47 -15.72 -4.57
C PHE A 134 -5.72 -16.68 -5.72
N ARG A 135 -6.37 -16.24 -6.79
CA ARG A 135 -6.58 -17.07 -7.98
C ARG A 135 -5.27 -17.48 -8.63
N GLN A 136 -4.28 -16.61 -8.64
CA GLN A 136 -2.97 -16.89 -9.23
C GLN A 136 -2.20 -17.91 -8.43
N ILE A 137 -2.28 -17.89 -7.10
CA ILE A 137 -1.63 -18.90 -6.26
C ILE A 137 -2.47 -20.15 -6.07
N GLY A 138 -3.75 -20.12 -6.48
CA GLY A 138 -4.63 -21.28 -6.45
C GLY A 138 -5.27 -21.59 -5.11
N GLU A 139 -5.18 -20.68 -4.15
CA GLU A 139 -5.73 -20.85 -2.81
C GLU A 139 -6.31 -19.55 -2.28
N VAL A 140 -7.27 -19.66 -1.38
CA VAL A 140 -7.83 -18.52 -0.65
C VAL A 140 -7.62 -18.72 0.85
N PRO A 141 -7.50 -17.64 1.63
CA PRO A 141 -7.39 -17.74 3.08
C PRO A 141 -8.60 -18.46 3.68
N ARG A 142 -8.39 -19.15 4.80
CA ARG A 142 -9.47 -19.80 5.53
C ARG A 142 -10.54 -18.80 5.92
N GLY A 143 -11.80 -19.19 5.76
CA GLY A 143 -12.95 -18.37 6.09
C GLY A 143 -13.49 -17.54 4.94
N ILE A 144 -12.69 -17.30 3.90
CA ILE A 144 -13.18 -16.61 2.71
C ILE A 144 -13.90 -17.61 1.81
N GLY A 145 -15.15 -17.29 1.47
CA GLY A 145 -15.96 -18.18 0.63
C GLY A 145 -16.59 -19.36 1.36
N SER A 146 -16.35 -19.53 2.66
CA SER A 146 -17.16 -20.40 3.48
C SER A 146 -18.49 -19.69 3.67
N GLY A 147 -19.51 -20.12 2.96
CA GLY A 147 -20.82 -19.55 3.05
C GLY A 147 -21.31 -19.49 4.48
N ALA A 148 -21.69 -18.33 4.91
CA ALA A 148 -22.30 -18.16 6.21
C ALA A 148 -23.69 -18.82 6.20
#